data_720393f46914d3028d1fa2675d1884dd
#
_entry.id   720393f46914d3028d1fa2675d1884dd
#
_cell.length_a   1.000
_cell.length_b   1.000
_cell.length_c   1.000
_cell.angle_alpha   90.00
_cell.angle_beta   90.00
_cell.angle_gamma   90.00
#
_symmetry.space_group_name_H-M   'P 1'
#
loop_
_entity.id
_entity.type
_entity.pdbx_description
1 polymer ?
#
loop_
_entity_poly.entity_id
_entity_poly.type
_entity_poly.pdbx_seq_one_letter_code
_entity_poly.pdbx_strand_id
1 'polypeptide(L)'
;EILMPWEVFEELNREKEAREEPLFANPRNAASGTLKLQNSSIVASRKLDAYLYYLLGDNLPCDGHYENLQEAAKWGFKISDLMRKCQTLEEVFEFINYWDVERKNLPVATDGIVLKVNSLRQQKNLGFTAKSPRWAIAYKFQAERALTRLNMVTYQVGRTGAVTPVANLDAVQLSGTIVKRASLHNADIIEGLDLHIGDCLLYT
;
A
#
# COMPACT_ATOMS: atom_id res chain seq x y z
N GLU A 1 9.66 -3.74 -5.71
CA GLU A 1 8.33 -3.13 -5.67
C GLU A 1 8.21 -2.13 -6.81
N ILE A 2 7.07 -2.18 -7.53
CA ILE A 2 6.81 -1.28 -8.66
C ILE A 2 5.72 -0.31 -8.23
N LEU A 3 5.92 0.96 -8.51
CA LEU A 3 5.03 2.03 -8.07
C LEU A 3 4.93 3.14 -9.13
N MET A 4 4.01 4.06 -8.92
CA MET A 4 3.84 5.26 -9.73
C MET A 4 4.11 6.48 -8.85
N PRO A 5 5.10 7.33 -9.20
CA PRO A 5 5.32 8.60 -8.50
C PRO A 5 4.12 9.53 -8.59
N TRP A 6 3.92 10.37 -7.56
CA TRP A 6 2.82 11.34 -7.52
C TRP A 6 2.81 12.29 -8.72
N GLU A 7 3.98 12.79 -9.11
CA GLU A 7 4.12 13.68 -10.28
C GLU A 7 3.58 13.01 -11.56
N VAL A 8 3.94 11.75 -11.79
CA VAL A 8 3.47 10.97 -12.95
C VAL A 8 1.98 10.70 -12.89
N PHE A 9 1.48 10.38 -11.69
CA PHE A 9 0.05 10.15 -11.47
C PHE A 9 -0.78 11.39 -11.77
N GLU A 10 -0.34 12.55 -11.33
CA GLU A 10 -1.00 13.82 -11.58
C GLU A 10 -0.95 14.23 -13.07
N GLU A 11 0.21 14.00 -13.74
CA GLU A 11 0.36 14.22 -15.18
C GLU A 11 -0.66 13.38 -15.97
N LEU A 12 -0.71 12.07 -15.66
CA LEU A 12 -1.65 11.16 -16.32
C LEU A 12 -3.12 11.51 -16.07
N ASN A 13 -3.46 11.96 -14.88
CA ASN A 13 -4.82 12.39 -14.57
C ASN A 13 -5.19 13.70 -15.30
N ARG A 14 -4.28 14.65 -15.42
CA ARG A 14 -4.48 15.86 -16.24
C ARG A 14 -4.71 15.53 -17.72
N GLU A 15 -3.95 14.56 -18.26
CA GLU A 15 -4.17 14.11 -19.64
C GLU A 15 -5.54 13.45 -19.83
N LYS A 16 -5.98 12.64 -18.85
CA LYS A 16 -7.29 11.99 -18.88
C LYS A 16 -8.42 13.01 -18.77
N GLU A 17 -8.29 14.00 -17.91
CA GLU A 17 -9.25 15.08 -17.75
C GLU A 17 -9.40 15.87 -19.06
N ALA A 18 -8.28 16.19 -19.73
CA ALA A 18 -8.30 16.87 -21.03
C ALA A 18 -8.99 16.05 -22.15
N ARG A 19 -9.09 14.72 -21.99
CA ARG A 19 -9.77 13.79 -22.91
C ARG A 19 -11.17 13.39 -22.44
N GLU A 20 -11.66 13.99 -21.35
CA GLU A 20 -12.93 13.63 -20.70
C GLU A 20 -13.01 12.14 -20.30
N GLU A 21 -11.88 11.53 -20.00
CA GLU A 21 -11.78 10.13 -19.56
C GLU A 21 -11.86 10.01 -18.03
N PRO A 22 -12.35 8.87 -17.48
CA PRO A 22 -12.34 8.62 -16.04
C PRO A 22 -10.93 8.69 -15.47
N LEU A 23 -10.75 9.43 -14.38
CA LEU A 23 -9.47 9.59 -13.70
C LEU A 23 -9.06 8.32 -12.96
N PHE A 24 -7.76 8.15 -12.75
CA PHE A 24 -7.25 7.14 -11.83
C PHE A 24 -7.55 7.55 -10.39
N ALA A 25 -7.98 6.59 -9.58
CA ALA A 25 -8.38 6.84 -8.20
C ALA A 25 -7.18 7.08 -7.25
N ASN A 26 -6.09 6.32 -7.45
CA ASN A 26 -4.85 6.46 -6.66
C ASN A 26 -3.65 5.88 -7.43
N PRO A 27 -2.39 6.27 -7.06
CA PRO A 27 -1.18 5.82 -7.73
C PRO A 27 -0.97 4.30 -7.70
N ARG A 28 -1.32 3.64 -6.60
CA ARG A 28 -1.16 2.19 -6.42
C ARG A 28 -2.02 1.41 -7.42
N ASN A 29 -3.29 1.77 -7.55
CA ASN A 29 -4.19 1.14 -8.50
C ASN A 29 -3.80 1.47 -9.95
N ALA A 30 -3.35 2.70 -10.22
CA ALA A 30 -2.85 3.10 -11.53
C ALA A 30 -1.61 2.29 -11.93
N ALA A 31 -0.65 2.10 -11.02
CA ALA A 31 0.54 1.27 -11.26
C ALA A 31 0.16 -0.20 -11.51
N SER A 32 -0.66 -0.80 -10.63
CA SER A 32 -1.11 -2.19 -10.77
C SER A 32 -1.90 -2.42 -12.06
N GLY A 33 -2.77 -1.48 -12.43
CA GLY A 33 -3.51 -1.53 -13.69
C GLY A 33 -2.60 -1.42 -14.90
N THR A 34 -1.58 -0.57 -14.82
CA THR A 34 -0.58 -0.39 -15.89
C THR A 34 0.19 -1.68 -16.17
N LEU A 35 0.63 -2.40 -15.13
CA LEU A 35 1.36 -3.66 -15.28
C LEU A 35 0.54 -4.79 -15.94
N LYS A 36 -0.78 -4.68 -15.95
CA LYS A 36 -1.67 -5.65 -16.60
C LYS A 36 -1.94 -5.36 -18.08
N LEU A 37 -1.45 -4.22 -18.58
CA LEU A 37 -1.62 -3.86 -19.99
C LEU A 37 -0.74 -4.73 -20.88
N GLN A 38 -1.30 -5.19 -21.99
CA GLN A 38 -0.56 -5.99 -22.99
C GLN A 38 0.33 -5.13 -23.89
N ASN A 39 -0.01 -3.85 -24.06
CA ASN A 39 0.74 -2.92 -24.91
C ASN A 39 1.91 -2.30 -24.13
N SER A 40 3.11 -2.76 -24.38
CA SER A 40 4.34 -2.30 -23.72
C SER A 40 4.65 -0.81 -23.98
N SER A 41 4.25 -0.24 -25.12
CA SER A 41 4.45 1.18 -25.41
C SER A 41 3.61 2.07 -24.48
N ILE A 42 2.38 1.65 -24.17
CA ILE A 42 1.52 2.33 -23.20
C ILE A 42 2.10 2.19 -21.79
N VAL A 43 2.62 1.00 -21.43
CA VAL A 43 3.29 0.80 -20.13
C VAL A 43 4.48 1.74 -19.99
N ALA A 44 5.33 1.82 -21.02
CA ALA A 44 6.50 2.69 -21.04
C ALA A 44 6.14 4.18 -20.90
N SER A 45 5.07 4.65 -21.57
CA SER A 45 4.62 6.04 -21.47
C SER A 45 4.15 6.44 -20.06
N ARG A 46 3.75 5.45 -19.24
CA ARG A 46 3.29 5.69 -17.86
C ARG A 46 4.39 5.78 -16.81
N LYS A 47 5.67 5.74 -17.23
CA LYS A 47 6.85 6.05 -16.42
C LYS A 47 6.81 5.44 -15.01
N LEU A 48 6.47 4.13 -14.91
CA LEU A 48 6.51 3.42 -13.64
C LEU A 48 7.93 3.40 -13.08
N ASP A 49 8.05 3.38 -11.76
CA ASP A 49 9.31 3.29 -11.04
C ASP A 49 9.40 1.98 -10.26
N ALA A 50 10.63 1.54 -9.95
CA ALA A 50 10.87 0.30 -9.25
C ALA A 50 11.93 0.47 -8.16
N TYR A 51 11.61 0.04 -6.94
CA TYR A 51 12.57 -0.05 -5.84
C TYR A 51 12.86 -1.52 -5.51
N LEU A 52 14.14 -1.86 -5.42
CA LEU A 52 14.57 -3.19 -4.99
C LEU A 52 14.84 -3.17 -3.48
N TYR A 53 14.32 -4.14 -2.77
CA TYR A 53 14.33 -4.16 -1.31
C TYR A 53 14.86 -5.47 -0.72
N TYR A 54 15.34 -6.38 -1.59
CA TYR A 54 15.91 -7.65 -1.16
C TYR A 54 16.89 -8.19 -2.20
N LEU A 55 18.08 -8.59 -1.75
CA LEU A 55 19.10 -9.25 -2.56
C LEU A 55 19.20 -10.71 -2.14
N LEU A 56 19.11 -11.61 -3.11
CA LEU A 56 19.20 -13.06 -2.95
C LEU A 56 20.43 -13.60 -3.66
N GLY A 57 21.11 -14.56 -3.04
CA GLY A 57 22.25 -15.25 -3.63
C GLY A 57 22.96 -16.13 -2.60
N ASP A 58 23.74 -17.11 -3.08
CA ASP A 58 24.52 -18.00 -2.24
C ASP A 58 25.77 -17.34 -1.66
N ASN A 59 26.37 -16.40 -2.42
CA ASN A 59 27.58 -15.68 -2.06
C ASN A 59 27.32 -14.17 -2.06
N LEU A 60 26.59 -13.70 -1.06
CA LEU A 60 26.33 -12.27 -0.91
C LEU A 60 27.60 -11.56 -0.41
N PRO A 61 27.85 -10.30 -0.84
CA PRO A 61 29.06 -9.57 -0.49
C PRO A 61 29.17 -9.22 1.00
N CYS A 62 28.06 -9.17 1.74
CA CYS A 62 28.01 -8.76 3.14
C CYS A 62 27.14 -9.73 3.96
N ASP A 63 27.37 -9.76 5.29
CA ASP A 63 26.57 -10.54 6.24
C ASP A 63 25.28 -9.85 6.70
N GLY A 64 25.08 -8.61 6.28
CA GLY A 64 23.94 -7.78 6.64
C GLY A 64 23.04 -7.46 5.46
N HIS A 65 21.71 -7.43 5.71
CA HIS A 65 20.70 -7.09 4.71
C HIS A 65 20.87 -5.65 4.21
N TYR A 66 21.06 -4.70 5.13
CA TYR A 66 21.27 -3.29 4.82
C TYR A 66 22.53 -3.07 3.96
N GLU A 67 23.64 -3.68 4.36
CA GLU A 67 24.91 -3.59 3.68
C GLU A 67 24.83 -4.17 2.25
N ASN A 68 24.15 -5.30 2.07
CA ASN A 68 23.92 -5.88 0.76
C ASN A 68 23.09 -4.99 -0.17
N LEU A 69 22.11 -4.28 0.37
CA LEU A 69 21.34 -3.31 -0.43
C LEU A 69 22.19 -2.08 -0.80
N GLN A 70 23.11 -1.65 0.06
CA GLN A 70 24.06 -0.59 -0.28
C GLN A 70 25.03 -1.03 -1.41
N GLU A 71 25.48 -2.30 -1.40
CA GLU A 71 26.26 -2.84 -2.51
C GLU A 71 25.44 -2.91 -3.81
N ALA A 72 24.19 -3.35 -3.74
CA ALA A 72 23.29 -3.37 -4.89
C ALA A 72 23.08 -1.97 -5.50
N ALA A 73 23.03 -0.93 -4.66
CA ALA A 73 22.97 0.46 -5.13
C ALA A 73 24.22 0.85 -5.93
N LYS A 74 25.41 0.40 -5.51
CA LYS A 74 26.67 0.65 -6.27
C LYS A 74 26.69 -0.05 -7.63
N TRP A 75 25.94 -1.13 -7.79
CA TRP A 75 25.75 -1.83 -9.07
C TRP A 75 24.71 -1.16 -9.98
N GLY A 76 24.14 -0.03 -9.55
CA GLY A 76 23.16 0.75 -10.32
C GLY A 76 21.70 0.35 -10.10
N PHE A 77 21.41 -0.53 -9.15
CA PHE A 77 20.03 -0.83 -8.79
C PHE A 77 19.43 0.30 -7.93
N LYS A 78 18.17 0.63 -8.19
CA LYS A 78 17.46 1.64 -7.41
C LYS A 78 17.03 1.05 -6.07
N ILE A 79 17.68 1.49 -5.03
CA ILE A 79 17.40 1.15 -3.63
C ILE A 79 16.86 2.42 -2.95
N SER A 80 16.00 2.26 -1.97
CA SER A 80 15.50 3.39 -1.18
C SER A 80 16.63 3.98 -0.34
N ASP A 81 16.85 5.27 -0.45
CA ASP A 81 17.77 6.06 0.39
C ASP A 81 17.17 6.38 1.78
N LEU A 82 15.89 6.08 1.96
CA LEU A 82 15.17 6.29 3.22
C LEU A 82 15.40 5.18 4.26
N MET A 83 16.15 4.14 3.90
CA MET A 83 16.46 3.04 4.81
C MET A 83 17.36 3.50 5.96
N ARG A 84 17.08 3.03 7.17
CA ARG A 84 17.90 3.27 8.36
C ARG A 84 18.22 1.95 9.05
N LYS A 85 19.50 1.79 9.46
CA LYS A 85 19.94 0.72 10.33
C LYS A 85 19.84 1.21 11.78
N CYS A 86 19.03 0.54 12.61
CA CYS A 86 18.82 0.87 14.01
C CYS A 86 19.51 -0.15 14.91
N GLN A 87 20.05 0.31 16.04
CA GLN A 87 20.71 -0.52 17.05
C GLN A 87 19.79 -0.80 18.23
N THR A 88 18.85 0.08 18.52
CA THR A 88 17.93 0.00 19.65
C THR A 88 16.47 0.13 19.21
N LEU A 89 15.54 -0.26 20.09
CA LEU A 89 14.10 -0.08 19.83
C LEU A 89 13.70 1.38 19.83
N GLU A 90 14.37 2.21 20.62
CA GLU A 90 14.13 3.65 20.68
C GLU A 90 14.40 4.29 19.32
N GLU A 91 15.51 3.94 18.67
CA GLU A 91 15.83 4.40 17.31
C GLU A 91 14.80 3.92 16.28
N VAL A 92 14.24 2.73 16.46
CA VAL A 92 13.16 2.22 15.59
C VAL A 92 11.90 3.06 15.77
N PHE A 93 11.50 3.36 17.03
CA PHE A 93 10.33 4.18 17.30
C PHE A 93 10.50 5.63 16.82
N GLU A 94 11.69 6.21 16.96
CA GLU A 94 12.01 7.52 16.38
C GLU A 94 11.82 7.51 14.86
N PHE A 95 12.29 6.48 14.18
CA PHE A 95 12.14 6.35 12.74
C PHE A 95 10.67 6.20 12.33
N ILE A 96 9.89 5.41 13.07
CA ILE A 96 8.46 5.23 12.84
C ILE A 96 7.72 6.57 13.01
N ASN A 97 7.94 7.27 14.12
CA ASN A 97 7.28 8.54 14.43
C ASN A 97 7.63 9.63 13.42
N TYR A 98 8.89 9.68 12.98
CA TYR A 98 9.32 10.61 11.95
C TYR A 98 8.56 10.38 10.63
N TRP A 99 8.50 9.13 10.15
CA TRP A 99 7.85 8.83 8.88
C TRP A 99 6.32 8.81 8.95
N ASP A 100 5.73 8.66 10.10
CA ASP A 100 4.27 8.82 10.24
C ASP A 100 3.81 10.25 9.85
N VAL A 101 4.66 11.24 10.10
CA VAL A 101 4.42 12.64 9.73
C VAL A 101 4.95 12.94 8.32
N GLU A 102 6.24 12.67 8.08
CA GLU A 102 6.97 13.13 6.89
C GLU A 102 6.64 12.32 5.62
N ARG A 103 6.03 11.15 5.72
CA ARG A 103 5.65 10.34 4.55
C ARG A 103 4.79 11.07 3.53
N LYS A 104 4.05 12.09 3.96
CA LYS A 104 3.21 12.92 3.08
C LYS A 104 4.02 13.73 2.07
N ASN A 105 5.28 13.97 2.37
CA ASN A 105 6.22 14.72 1.54
C ASN A 105 7.01 13.82 0.58
N LEU A 106 6.79 12.50 0.63
CA LEU A 106 7.47 11.56 -0.26
C LEU A 106 6.93 11.65 -1.69
N PRO A 107 7.79 11.43 -2.69
CA PRO A 107 7.37 11.44 -4.09
C PRO A 107 6.48 10.25 -4.46
N VAL A 108 6.28 9.31 -3.52
CA VAL A 108 5.51 8.07 -3.70
C VAL A 108 4.57 7.83 -2.53
N ALA A 109 3.44 7.20 -2.80
CA ALA A 109 2.49 6.83 -1.76
C ALA A 109 3.07 5.75 -0.84
N THR A 110 3.00 5.96 0.48
CA THR A 110 3.54 5.06 1.50
C THR A 110 2.53 4.85 2.62
N ASP A 111 2.28 3.60 2.99
CA ASP A 111 1.28 3.22 3.99
C ASP A 111 1.88 2.57 5.25
N GLY A 112 3.20 2.41 5.28
CA GLY A 112 3.89 1.80 6.42
C GLY A 112 5.38 1.65 6.23
N ILE A 113 5.99 0.97 7.19
CA ILE A 113 7.42 0.68 7.26
C ILE A 113 7.59 -0.84 7.40
N VAL A 114 8.62 -1.40 6.80
CA VAL A 114 8.99 -2.80 7.00
C VAL A 114 10.26 -2.87 7.86
N LEU A 115 10.13 -3.42 9.05
CA LEU A 115 11.23 -3.70 9.96
C LEU A 115 11.79 -5.07 9.64
N LYS A 116 13.10 -5.17 9.52
CA LYS A 116 13.79 -6.42 9.16
C LYS A 116 14.98 -6.66 10.06
N VAL A 117 15.21 -7.90 10.45
CA VAL A 117 16.45 -8.30 11.12
C VAL A 117 17.60 -8.16 10.13
N ASN A 118 18.65 -7.41 10.47
CA ASN A 118 19.75 -7.12 9.55
C ASN A 118 20.66 -8.32 9.28
N SER A 119 20.98 -9.12 10.31
CA SER A 119 21.89 -10.26 10.17
C SER A 119 21.29 -11.38 9.32
N LEU A 120 21.92 -11.73 8.20
CA LEU A 120 21.48 -12.82 7.32
C LEU A 120 21.52 -14.18 8.04
N ARG A 121 22.49 -14.38 8.93
CA ARG A 121 22.56 -15.59 9.78
C ARG A 121 21.31 -15.71 10.68
N GLN A 122 20.90 -14.59 11.30
CA GLN A 122 19.70 -14.58 12.12
C GLN A 122 18.43 -14.76 11.28
N GLN A 123 18.35 -14.16 10.11
CA GLN A 123 17.25 -14.36 9.16
C GLN A 123 17.10 -15.84 8.81
N LYS A 124 18.22 -16.53 8.49
CA LYS A 124 18.24 -17.96 8.19
C LYS A 124 17.75 -18.81 9.37
N ASN A 125 18.17 -18.48 10.60
CA ASN A 125 17.76 -19.20 11.80
C ASN A 125 16.28 -19.00 12.12
N LEU A 126 15.74 -17.79 11.96
CA LEU A 126 14.33 -17.49 12.17
C LEU A 126 13.43 -18.15 11.11
N GLY A 127 13.93 -18.22 9.88
CA GLY A 127 13.25 -18.86 8.76
C GLY A 127 11.98 -18.19 8.32
N PHE A 128 11.07 -18.98 7.75
CA PHE A 128 9.83 -18.54 7.14
C PHE A 128 8.63 -19.31 7.72
N THR A 129 7.47 -18.70 7.66
CA THR A 129 6.18 -19.38 7.71
C THR A 129 5.79 -19.79 6.28
N ALA A 130 4.65 -20.46 6.10
CA ALA A 130 4.14 -20.78 4.77
C ALA A 130 3.87 -19.54 3.89
N LYS A 131 3.72 -18.35 4.48
CA LYS A 131 3.31 -17.13 3.78
C LYS A 131 4.26 -15.94 3.91
N SER A 132 5.12 -15.92 4.94
CA SER A 132 5.92 -14.74 5.26
C SER A 132 7.21 -15.08 6.00
N PRO A 133 8.26 -14.24 5.90
CA PRO A 133 9.45 -14.37 6.72
C PRO A 133 9.15 -14.09 8.19
N ARG A 134 9.80 -14.80 9.10
CA ARG A 134 9.71 -14.55 10.56
C ARG A 134 10.63 -13.41 11.02
N TRP A 135 11.53 -12.98 10.17
CA TRP A 135 12.53 -11.96 10.43
C TRP A 135 12.13 -10.56 9.88
N ALA A 136 10.92 -10.43 9.37
CA ALA A 136 10.39 -9.16 8.89
C ALA A 136 8.97 -8.93 9.41
N ILE A 137 8.66 -7.69 9.78
CA ILE A 137 7.34 -7.27 10.22
C ILE A 137 6.97 -5.94 9.54
N ALA A 138 5.76 -5.86 9.01
CA ALA A 138 5.22 -4.63 8.49
C ALA A 138 4.53 -3.84 9.61
N TYR A 139 5.00 -2.63 9.84
CA TYR A 139 4.31 -1.65 10.66
C TYR A 139 3.48 -0.75 9.73
N LYS A 140 2.17 -0.80 9.86
CA LYS A 140 1.26 0.05 9.11
C LYS A 140 0.95 1.31 9.89
N PHE A 141 1.11 2.47 9.26
CA PHE A 141 0.63 3.72 9.86
C PHE A 141 -0.88 3.68 10.06
N GLN A 142 -1.35 4.51 10.98
CA GLN A 142 -2.78 4.60 11.21
C GLN A 142 -3.48 5.00 9.91
N ALA A 143 -4.49 4.20 9.55
CA ALA A 143 -5.30 4.50 8.38
C ALA A 143 -6.06 5.82 8.59
N GLU A 144 -6.22 6.56 7.51
CA GLU A 144 -7.12 7.72 7.54
C GLU A 144 -8.53 7.24 7.89
N ARG A 145 -9.24 8.07 8.63
CA ARG A 145 -10.61 7.81 9.04
C ARG A 145 -11.51 8.92 8.52
N ALA A 146 -12.67 8.56 8.03
CA ALA A 146 -13.65 9.53 7.57
C ALA A 146 -15.04 9.19 8.12
N LEU A 147 -15.75 10.23 8.54
CA LEU A 147 -17.15 10.10 8.95
C LEU A 147 -18.02 10.20 7.69
N THR A 148 -18.97 9.29 7.57
CA THR A 148 -19.93 9.26 6.47
C THR A 148 -21.27 8.74 6.96
N ARG A 149 -22.35 8.97 6.20
CA ARG A 149 -23.70 8.56 6.56
C ARG A 149 -24.11 7.33 5.77
N LEU A 150 -24.76 6.37 6.44
CA LEU A 150 -25.40 5.22 5.82
C LEU A 150 -26.74 5.62 5.21
N ASN A 151 -26.83 5.62 3.88
CA ASN A 151 -28.05 6.02 3.17
C ASN A 151 -28.98 4.83 2.92
N MET A 152 -28.42 3.68 2.55
CA MET A 152 -29.18 2.45 2.31
C MET A 152 -28.24 1.24 2.31
N VAL A 153 -28.80 0.07 2.49
CA VAL A 153 -28.11 -1.22 2.29
C VAL A 153 -28.67 -1.89 1.04
N THR A 154 -27.77 -2.27 0.13
CA THR A 154 -28.09 -3.07 -1.05
C THR A 154 -27.45 -4.44 -0.95
N TYR A 155 -27.95 -5.42 -1.69
CA TYR A 155 -27.44 -6.78 -1.66
C TYR A 155 -26.86 -7.14 -3.02
N GLN A 156 -25.66 -7.73 -3.03
CA GLN A 156 -25.00 -8.22 -4.23
C GLN A 156 -24.83 -9.73 -4.14
N VAL A 157 -25.13 -10.42 -5.24
CA VAL A 157 -24.94 -11.87 -5.33
C VAL A 157 -23.58 -12.14 -5.98
N GLY A 158 -22.72 -12.82 -5.25
CA GLY A 158 -21.41 -13.26 -5.76
C GLY A 158 -21.51 -14.45 -6.71
N ARG A 159 -20.39 -14.78 -7.37
CA ARG A 159 -20.30 -15.90 -8.33
C ARG A 159 -20.72 -17.25 -7.75
N THR A 160 -20.53 -17.45 -6.45
CA THR A 160 -20.89 -18.68 -5.73
C THR A 160 -22.33 -18.68 -5.20
N GLY A 161 -23.13 -17.65 -5.49
CA GLY A 161 -24.48 -17.48 -4.94
C GLY A 161 -24.52 -16.81 -3.55
N ALA A 162 -23.36 -16.52 -2.94
CA ALA A 162 -23.32 -15.83 -1.68
C ALA A 162 -23.86 -14.40 -1.80
N VAL A 163 -24.78 -14.03 -0.89
CA VAL A 163 -25.38 -12.69 -0.84
C VAL A 163 -24.57 -11.82 0.11
N THR A 164 -24.01 -10.73 -0.40
CA THR A 164 -23.19 -9.78 0.35
C THR A 164 -23.94 -8.46 0.51
N PRO A 165 -24.22 -8.00 1.72
CA PRO A 165 -24.78 -6.67 1.95
C PRO A 165 -23.73 -5.60 1.71
N VAL A 166 -24.14 -4.48 1.11
CA VAL A 166 -23.29 -3.34 0.76
C VAL A 166 -23.92 -2.06 1.27
N ALA A 167 -23.22 -1.36 2.15
CA ALA A 167 -23.59 -0.03 2.59
C ALA A 167 -23.40 0.97 1.43
N ASN A 168 -24.41 1.77 1.13
CA ASN A 168 -24.32 2.93 0.27
C ASN A 168 -24.21 4.16 1.18
N LEU A 169 -23.17 4.93 0.98
CA LEU A 169 -22.70 5.98 1.87
C LEU A 169 -22.76 7.34 1.18
N ASP A 170 -22.82 8.41 1.96
CA ASP A 170 -22.48 9.72 1.45
C ASP A 170 -21.04 9.68 0.92
N ALA A 171 -20.81 10.35 -0.20
CA ALA A 171 -19.48 10.39 -0.79
C ALA A 171 -18.47 11.05 0.15
N VAL A 172 -17.44 10.33 0.55
CA VAL A 172 -16.38 10.84 1.43
C VAL A 172 -15.02 10.57 0.84
N GLN A 173 -14.12 11.53 0.95
CA GLN A 173 -12.74 11.35 0.52
C GLN A 173 -11.95 10.61 1.58
N LEU A 174 -11.26 9.53 1.18
CA LEU A 174 -10.42 8.72 2.04
C LEU A 174 -9.23 8.20 1.26
N SER A 175 -8.03 8.47 1.73
CA SER A 175 -6.77 8.03 1.11
C SER A 175 -6.69 8.30 -0.39
N GLY A 176 -7.08 9.51 -0.81
CA GLY A 176 -7.07 9.94 -2.21
C GLY A 176 -8.18 9.34 -3.09
N THR A 177 -9.13 8.61 -2.50
CA THR A 177 -10.25 7.99 -3.23
C THR A 177 -11.58 8.47 -2.67
N ILE A 178 -12.58 8.67 -3.54
CA ILE A 178 -13.95 8.97 -3.10
C ILE A 178 -14.67 7.65 -2.85
N VAL A 179 -14.95 7.37 -1.57
CA VAL A 179 -15.71 6.20 -1.13
C VAL A 179 -17.19 6.53 -1.10
N LYS A 180 -18.00 5.68 -1.69
CA LYS A 180 -19.49 5.77 -1.72
C LYS A 180 -20.15 4.48 -1.29
N ARG A 181 -19.41 3.38 -1.22
CA ARG A 181 -19.93 2.06 -0.86
C ARG A 181 -18.90 1.29 -0.05
N ALA A 182 -19.38 0.51 0.94
CA ALA A 182 -18.58 -0.38 1.75
C ALA A 182 -19.24 -1.76 1.86
N SER A 183 -18.44 -2.82 1.83
CA SER A 183 -18.96 -4.17 2.08
C SER A 183 -19.28 -4.32 3.57
N LEU A 184 -20.44 -4.84 3.87
CA LEU A 184 -20.83 -5.25 5.23
C LEU A 184 -20.62 -6.75 5.44
N HIS A 185 -20.03 -7.44 4.49
CA HIS A 185 -19.63 -8.84 4.49
C HIS A 185 -20.80 -9.83 4.64
N ASN A 186 -21.55 -9.80 5.72
CA ASN A 186 -22.67 -10.69 6.02
C ASN A 186 -23.67 -10.04 6.99
N ALA A 187 -24.75 -10.75 7.31
CA ALA A 187 -25.80 -10.27 8.22
C ALA A 187 -25.29 -10.11 9.66
N ASP A 188 -24.41 -10.99 10.12
CA ASP A 188 -23.87 -10.96 11.50
C ASP A 188 -23.12 -9.65 11.79
N ILE A 189 -22.46 -9.07 10.77
CA ILE A 189 -21.79 -7.77 10.90
C ILE A 189 -22.82 -6.65 11.07
N ILE A 190 -23.94 -6.68 10.34
CA ILE A 190 -25.01 -5.69 10.46
C ILE A 190 -25.64 -5.75 11.85
N GLU A 191 -25.94 -6.95 12.33
CA GLU A 191 -26.48 -7.15 13.68
C GLU A 191 -25.48 -6.77 14.77
N GLY A 192 -24.23 -7.21 14.64
CA GLY A 192 -23.18 -6.93 15.64
C GLY A 192 -22.82 -5.45 15.77
N LEU A 193 -23.01 -4.67 14.71
CA LEU A 193 -22.82 -3.22 14.70
C LEU A 193 -24.11 -2.45 14.98
N ASP A 194 -25.24 -3.14 15.10
CA ASP A 194 -26.59 -2.54 15.26
C ASP A 194 -26.86 -1.40 14.25
N LEU A 195 -26.59 -1.69 12.96
CA LEU A 195 -26.61 -0.69 11.90
C LEU A 195 -28.02 -0.31 11.46
N HIS A 196 -28.29 1.00 11.47
CA HIS A 196 -29.55 1.58 11.00
C HIS A 196 -29.32 2.58 9.86
N ILE A 197 -30.27 2.69 8.97
CA ILE A 197 -30.24 3.71 7.90
C ILE A 197 -30.24 5.09 8.55
N GLY A 198 -29.32 5.94 8.13
CA GLY A 198 -29.10 7.26 8.69
C GLY A 198 -27.97 7.37 9.70
N ASP A 199 -27.38 6.24 10.11
CA ASP A 199 -26.25 6.22 11.05
C ASP A 199 -25.03 6.92 10.48
N CYS A 200 -24.28 7.54 11.40
CA CYS A 200 -22.96 8.09 11.11
C CYS A 200 -21.92 6.99 11.31
N LEU A 201 -21.25 6.61 10.23
CA LEU A 201 -20.24 5.55 10.22
C LEU A 201 -18.84 6.13 10.20
N LEU A 202 -17.95 5.58 11.03
CA LEU A 202 -16.52 5.81 10.94
C LEU A 202 -15.93 4.78 9.97
N TYR A 203 -15.61 5.23 8.76
CA TYR A 203 -14.97 4.39 7.74
C TYR A 203 -13.45 4.49 7.85
N THR A 204 -12.75 3.33 7.79
CA THR A 204 -11.29 3.24 7.91
C THR A 204 -10.67 2.48 6.75
#